data_ebe2e67f12fe1c32380d9c2f05397393
#
_entry.id   ebe2e67f12fe1c32380d9c2f05397393
#
_cell.length_a   1.000
_cell.length_b   1.000
_cell.length_c   1.000
_cell.angle_alpha   90.00
_cell.angle_beta   90.00
_cell.angle_gamma   90.00
#
_symmetry.space_group_name_H-M   'P 1'
#
loop_
_entity.id
_entity.type
_entity.pdbx_description
1 polymer ?
#
loop_
_entity_poly.entity_id
_entity_poly.type
_entity_poly.pdbx_seq_one_letter_code
_entity_poly.pdbx_strand_id
1 'polypeptide(L)'
;MRSMASSLLASVLVAAGGAICGPRVLAAPWTSTLGEPLHDSSHLALELTQHLKAMRAKFYGAWTCPACFKQMNLFGKQAGADVIYVECRKPKQAEACNAAKIRAYPTWVLPDGRRKLGVQSLEALSRWSGLN
;
A
#
# COMPACT_ATOMS: atom_id res chain seq x y z
N MET A 1 -11.01 68.63 41.82
CA MET A 1 -11.32 67.69 42.93
C MET A 1 -11.43 66.30 42.40
N ARG A 2 -10.52 65.49 42.80
CA ARG A 2 -10.53 64.05 43.04
C ARG A 2 -11.62 63.20 42.40
N SER A 3 -11.24 62.27 41.54
CA SER A 3 -11.73 60.90 41.69
C SER A 3 -10.81 59.90 41.00
N MET A 4 -10.56 58.84 41.71
CA MET A 4 -9.59 57.80 41.47
C MET A 4 -10.13 56.79 40.43
N ALA A 5 -9.31 56.48 39.44
CA ALA A 5 -9.57 55.40 38.51
C ALA A 5 -8.99 54.09 39.10
N SER A 6 -9.86 53.12 39.28
CA SER A 6 -9.45 51.73 39.60
C SER A 6 -9.25 50.96 38.33
N SER A 7 -8.00 50.55 38.08
CA SER A 7 -7.64 49.62 37.04
C SER A 7 -7.94 48.19 37.48
N LEU A 8 -8.78 47.50 36.75
CA LEU A 8 -8.90 46.05 36.86
C LEU A 8 -8.14 45.39 35.69
N LEU A 9 -7.01 44.81 36.06
CA LEU A 9 -6.23 43.97 35.20
C LEU A 9 -6.94 42.61 35.08
N ALA A 10 -7.52 42.33 33.93
CA ALA A 10 -8.00 41.01 33.61
C ALA A 10 -6.86 40.18 33.00
N SER A 11 -6.33 39.23 33.74
CA SER A 11 -5.35 38.27 33.28
C SER A 11 -6.04 37.25 32.40
N VAL A 12 -5.76 37.30 31.10
CA VAL A 12 -6.18 36.25 30.15
C VAL A 12 -5.16 35.12 30.24
N LEU A 13 -5.58 34.00 30.83
CA LEU A 13 -4.87 32.73 30.78
C LEU A 13 -5.06 32.12 29.38
N VAL A 14 -4.06 32.24 28.54
CA VAL A 14 -4.00 31.47 27.27
C VAL A 14 -3.59 30.06 27.62
N ALA A 15 -4.54 29.14 27.65
CA ALA A 15 -4.28 27.71 27.69
C ALA A 15 -3.72 27.29 26.33
N ALA A 16 -2.41 27.09 26.23
CA ALA A 16 -1.78 26.46 25.08
C ALA A 16 -2.15 24.96 25.06
N GLY A 17 -3.22 24.63 24.37
CA GLY A 17 -3.56 23.26 24.02
C GLY A 17 -2.57 22.75 22.98
N GLY A 18 -1.50 22.10 23.40
CA GLY A 18 -0.58 21.40 22.53
C GLY A 18 -1.30 20.21 21.89
N ALA A 19 -1.71 20.33 20.63
CA ALA A 19 -2.12 19.19 19.82
C ALA A 19 -0.87 18.34 19.57
N ILE A 20 -0.75 17.25 20.32
CA ILE A 20 0.26 16.22 20.04
C ILE A 20 -0.17 15.50 18.76
N CYS A 21 0.32 15.98 17.62
CA CYS A 21 0.20 15.28 16.35
C CYS A 21 1.16 14.10 16.40
N GLY A 22 0.69 12.95 16.90
CA GLY A 22 1.43 11.70 16.84
C GLY A 22 1.61 11.25 15.38
N PRO A 23 2.70 10.56 15.06
CA PRO A 23 2.89 10.07 13.69
C PRO A 23 1.73 9.16 13.32
N ARG A 24 0.94 9.57 12.33
CA ARG A 24 -0.03 8.69 11.69
C ARG A 24 0.76 7.63 10.93
N VAL A 25 0.90 6.47 11.54
CA VAL A 25 1.35 5.28 10.80
C VAL A 25 0.22 4.92 9.85
N LEU A 26 0.36 5.34 8.58
CA LEU A 26 -0.52 4.88 7.53
C LEU A 26 -0.20 3.41 7.29
N ALA A 27 -0.98 2.52 7.85
CA ALA A 27 -0.88 1.10 7.54
C ALA A 27 -1.10 0.93 6.03
N ALA A 28 -0.12 0.33 5.35
CA ALA A 28 -0.22 0.08 3.93
C ALA A 28 -1.46 -0.79 3.64
N PRO A 29 -2.27 -0.47 2.62
CA PRO A 29 -3.59 -1.09 2.41
C PRO A 29 -3.56 -2.62 2.26
N TRP A 30 -2.44 -3.20 1.86
CA TRP A 30 -2.28 -4.64 1.65
C TRP A 30 -1.83 -5.39 2.91
N THR A 31 -1.19 -4.72 3.88
CA THR A 31 -0.68 -5.35 5.11
C THR A 31 -1.77 -5.95 5.97
N SER A 32 -2.99 -5.43 5.88
CA SER A 32 -4.16 -5.96 6.58
C SER A 32 -4.72 -7.24 5.96
N THR A 33 -4.20 -7.68 4.81
CA THR A 33 -4.73 -8.81 4.04
C THR A 33 -3.72 -9.93 3.85
N LEU A 34 -2.51 -9.62 3.38
CA LEU A 34 -1.49 -10.64 3.08
C LEU A 34 -0.43 -10.82 4.16
N GLY A 35 -0.45 -10.00 5.20
CA GLY A 35 0.66 -9.88 6.12
C GLY A 35 1.82 -9.08 5.53
N GLU A 36 2.73 -8.66 6.39
CA GLU A 36 3.87 -7.84 6.02
C GLU A 36 5.03 -8.72 5.52
N PRO A 37 5.71 -8.37 4.42
CA PRO A 37 6.93 -9.07 4.00
C PRO A 37 8.00 -9.08 5.09
N LEU A 38 8.79 -10.16 5.14
CA LEU A 38 9.77 -10.40 6.20
C LEU A 38 11.06 -9.61 6.01
N HIS A 39 11.33 -9.14 4.80
CA HIS A 39 12.62 -8.51 4.42
C HIS A 39 12.40 -7.11 3.85
N ASP A 40 13.44 -6.31 3.91
CA ASP A 40 13.50 -5.06 3.18
C ASP A 40 13.62 -5.33 1.67
N SER A 41 13.20 -4.35 0.87
CA SER A 41 13.19 -4.48 -0.58
C SER A 41 14.60 -4.35 -1.17
N SER A 42 14.90 -5.20 -2.16
CA SER A 42 16.08 -5.01 -3.00
C SER A 42 15.92 -3.84 -3.95
N HIS A 43 17.02 -3.35 -4.52
CA HIS A 43 16.99 -2.29 -5.52
C HIS A 43 16.12 -2.68 -6.72
N LEU A 44 16.28 -3.90 -7.25
CA LEU A 44 15.46 -4.43 -8.34
C LEU A 44 13.96 -4.44 -7.98
N ALA A 45 13.61 -4.82 -6.75
CA ALA A 45 12.22 -4.84 -6.31
C ALA A 45 11.60 -3.43 -6.29
N LEU A 46 12.35 -2.44 -5.82
CA LEU A 46 11.91 -1.04 -5.80
C LEU A 46 11.69 -0.50 -7.22
N GLU A 47 12.66 -0.69 -8.10
CA GLU A 47 12.60 -0.26 -9.50
C GLU A 47 11.44 -0.94 -10.25
N LEU A 48 11.34 -2.26 -10.11
CA LEU A 48 10.28 -3.04 -10.74
C LEU A 48 8.88 -2.61 -10.26
N THR A 49 8.71 -2.37 -8.96
CA THR A 49 7.41 -1.93 -8.43
C THR A 49 7.01 -0.58 -8.99
N GLN A 50 7.93 0.38 -9.08
CA GLN A 50 7.65 1.69 -9.70
C GLN A 50 7.24 1.52 -11.17
N HIS A 51 7.93 0.67 -11.92
CA HIS A 51 7.62 0.35 -13.31
C HIS A 51 6.23 -0.31 -13.44
N LEU A 52 5.95 -1.35 -12.68
CA LEU A 52 4.66 -2.04 -12.68
C LEU A 52 3.51 -1.11 -12.30
N LYS A 53 3.72 -0.22 -11.33
CA LYS A 53 2.76 0.79 -10.91
C LYS A 53 2.49 1.82 -12.02
N ALA A 54 3.52 2.29 -12.70
CA ALA A 54 3.39 3.19 -13.85
C ALA A 54 2.60 2.53 -14.99
N MET A 55 2.80 1.25 -15.23
CA MET A 55 2.04 0.44 -16.18
C MET A 55 0.64 0.06 -15.71
N ARG A 56 0.26 0.40 -14.48
CA ARG A 56 -1.01 -0.02 -13.85
C ARG A 56 -1.19 -1.54 -13.80
N ALA A 57 -0.11 -2.27 -13.67
CA ALA A 57 -0.14 -3.71 -13.44
C ALA A 57 -0.86 -4.01 -12.13
N LYS A 58 -1.80 -4.94 -12.14
CA LYS A 58 -2.54 -5.36 -10.94
C LYS A 58 -2.09 -6.73 -10.50
N PHE A 59 -1.94 -6.89 -9.20
CA PHE A 59 -1.68 -8.13 -8.53
C PHE A 59 -2.97 -8.63 -7.87
N TYR A 60 -3.57 -9.66 -8.43
CA TYR A 60 -4.78 -10.28 -7.89
C TYR A 60 -4.41 -11.45 -6.99
N GLY A 61 -4.93 -11.45 -5.79
CA GLY A 61 -4.63 -12.47 -4.81
C GLY A 61 -5.70 -12.64 -3.75
N ALA A 62 -5.38 -13.44 -2.75
CA ALA A 62 -6.20 -13.66 -1.57
C ALA A 62 -5.31 -13.66 -0.32
N TRP A 63 -5.78 -13.04 0.75
CA TRP A 63 -5.04 -12.99 2.03
C TRP A 63 -4.79 -14.38 2.63
N THR A 64 -5.59 -15.39 2.27
CA THR A 64 -5.43 -16.79 2.69
C THR A 64 -4.46 -17.58 1.79
N CYS A 65 -3.87 -16.96 0.76
CA CYS A 65 -3.08 -17.64 -0.24
C CYS A 65 -1.57 -17.59 0.10
N PRO A 66 -0.94 -18.71 0.48
CA PRO A 66 0.49 -18.74 0.80
C PRO A 66 1.38 -18.31 -0.37
N ALA A 67 0.98 -18.64 -1.61
CA ALA A 67 1.71 -18.23 -2.82
C ALA A 67 1.68 -16.71 -3.02
N CYS A 68 0.58 -16.03 -2.65
CA CYS A 68 0.48 -14.58 -2.68
C CYS A 68 1.44 -13.94 -1.67
N PHE A 69 1.50 -14.47 -0.46
CA PHE A 69 2.45 -14.03 0.55
C PHE A 69 3.90 -14.25 0.09
N LYS A 70 4.19 -15.44 -0.49
CA LYS A 70 5.52 -15.71 -1.09
C LYS A 70 5.89 -14.68 -2.16
N GLN A 71 4.96 -14.34 -3.05
CA GLN A 71 5.19 -13.32 -4.07
C GLN A 71 5.53 -11.96 -3.47
N MET A 72 4.77 -11.53 -2.46
CA MET A 72 5.00 -10.25 -1.79
C MET A 72 6.34 -10.22 -1.04
N ASN A 73 6.78 -11.34 -0.47
CA ASN A 73 8.11 -11.44 0.13
C ASN A 73 9.25 -11.23 -0.87
N LEU A 74 9.09 -11.62 -2.13
CA LEU A 74 10.09 -11.33 -3.17
C LEU A 74 10.25 -9.83 -3.42
N PHE A 75 9.17 -9.05 -3.27
CA PHE A 75 9.23 -7.59 -3.37
C PHE A 75 9.81 -6.94 -2.12
N GLY A 76 9.57 -7.51 -0.94
CA GLY A 76 9.96 -6.92 0.34
C GLY A 76 9.00 -5.82 0.80
N LYS A 77 9.30 -5.22 1.95
CA LYS A 77 8.39 -4.30 2.67
C LYS A 77 8.02 -3.06 1.86
N GLN A 78 9.02 -2.33 1.39
CA GLN A 78 8.83 -1.03 0.76
C GLN A 78 8.19 -1.17 -0.63
N ALA A 79 8.77 -2.02 -1.48
CA ALA A 79 8.26 -2.27 -2.83
C ALA A 79 6.87 -2.94 -2.79
N GLY A 80 6.70 -3.91 -1.87
CA GLY A 80 5.42 -4.60 -1.70
C GLY A 80 4.29 -3.67 -1.31
N ALA A 81 4.54 -2.64 -0.51
CA ALA A 81 3.54 -1.66 -0.11
C ALA A 81 3.01 -0.84 -1.30
N ASP A 82 3.79 -0.71 -2.36
CA ASP A 82 3.44 0.06 -3.56
C ASP A 82 2.80 -0.78 -4.69
N VAL A 83 2.75 -2.11 -4.54
CA VAL A 83 2.07 -3.00 -5.49
C VAL A 83 0.57 -2.70 -5.53
N ILE A 84 -0.01 -2.58 -6.73
CA ILE A 84 -1.46 -2.41 -6.89
C ILE A 84 -2.13 -3.78 -6.64
N TYR A 85 -2.46 -4.03 -5.39
CA TYR A 85 -3.05 -5.28 -4.93
C TYR A 85 -4.58 -5.25 -4.95
N VAL A 86 -5.18 -6.32 -5.46
CA VAL A 86 -6.63 -6.55 -5.46
C VAL A 86 -6.93 -7.81 -4.65
N GLU A 87 -7.66 -7.66 -3.54
CA GLU A 87 -8.02 -8.74 -2.63
C GLU A 87 -9.31 -9.41 -3.06
N CYS A 88 -9.20 -10.60 -3.66
CA CYS A 88 -10.35 -11.28 -4.25
C CYS A 88 -11.29 -11.94 -3.22
N ARG A 89 -10.89 -12.04 -1.95
CA ARG A 89 -11.73 -12.55 -0.86
C ARG A 89 -12.57 -11.47 -0.17
N LYS A 90 -12.29 -10.19 -0.42
CA LYS A 90 -13.13 -9.10 0.10
C LYS A 90 -14.32 -8.84 -0.83
N PRO A 91 -15.57 -8.83 -0.32
CA PRO A 91 -16.76 -8.66 -1.15
C PRO A 91 -16.71 -7.46 -2.09
N LYS A 92 -16.19 -6.32 -1.59
CA LYS A 92 -16.06 -5.07 -2.38
C LYS A 92 -15.08 -5.17 -3.55
N GLN A 93 -14.14 -6.10 -3.52
CA GLN A 93 -13.10 -6.28 -4.56
C GLN A 93 -13.30 -7.56 -5.37
N ALA A 94 -14.13 -8.50 -4.89
CA ALA A 94 -14.42 -9.75 -5.57
C ALA A 94 -15.01 -9.54 -6.97
N GLU A 95 -15.81 -8.50 -7.15
CA GLU A 95 -16.38 -8.14 -8.46
C GLU A 95 -15.28 -7.80 -9.48
N ALA A 96 -14.24 -7.04 -9.08
CA ALA A 96 -13.11 -6.74 -9.94
C ALA A 96 -12.34 -8.01 -10.36
N CYS A 97 -12.22 -8.98 -9.45
CA CYS A 97 -11.60 -10.26 -9.74
C CYS A 97 -12.43 -11.10 -10.72
N ASN A 98 -13.76 -11.10 -10.56
CA ASN A 98 -14.67 -11.77 -11.46
C ASN A 98 -14.66 -11.13 -12.85
N ALA A 99 -14.72 -9.81 -12.93
CA ALA A 99 -14.63 -9.05 -14.18
C ALA A 99 -13.29 -9.30 -14.89
N ALA A 100 -12.19 -9.38 -14.14
CA ALA A 100 -10.88 -9.74 -14.66
C ALA A 100 -10.73 -11.25 -14.96
N LYS A 101 -11.76 -12.07 -14.70
CA LYS A 101 -11.75 -13.53 -14.90
C LYS A 101 -10.57 -14.21 -14.19
N ILE A 102 -10.30 -13.80 -12.95
CA ILE A 102 -9.23 -14.40 -12.13
C ILE A 102 -9.68 -15.78 -11.64
N ARG A 103 -8.91 -16.82 -11.97
CA ARG A 103 -9.22 -18.21 -11.61
C ARG A 103 -8.18 -18.88 -10.73
N ALA A 104 -7.03 -18.22 -10.55
CA ALA A 104 -5.92 -18.71 -9.72
C ALA A 104 -5.22 -17.55 -9.03
N TYR A 105 -4.57 -17.82 -7.90
CA TYR A 105 -3.82 -16.84 -7.13
C TYR A 105 -2.37 -17.30 -6.94
N PRO A 106 -1.42 -16.39 -7.02
CA PRO A 106 -1.54 -15.03 -7.50
C PRO A 106 -1.65 -14.95 -9.04
N THR A 107 -2.25 -13.87 -9.54
CA THR A 107 -2.23 -13.55 -10.97
C THR A 107 -1.89 -12.08 -11.16
N TRP A 108 -0.86 -11.81 -11.94
CA TRP A 108 -0.52 -10.47 -12.42
C TRP A 108 -1.25 -10.19 -13.74
N VAL A 109 -1.80 -9.00 -13.88
CA VAL A 109 -2.52 -8.58 -15.10
C VAL A 109 -2.11 -7.17 -15.48
N LEU A 110 -1.73 -6.99 -16.75
CA LEU A 110 -1.52 -5.68 -17.37
C LEU A 110 -2.82 -5.16 -18.01
N PRO A 111 -2.95 -3.83 -18.20
CA PRO A 111 -4.14 -3.26 -18.86
C PRO A 111 -4.42 -3.79 -20.26
N ASP A 112 -3.39 -4.25 -20.98
CA ASP A 112 -3.47 -4.85 -22.30
C ASP A 112 -3.98 -6.31 -22.28
N GLY A 113 -4.25 -6.87 -21.09
CA GLY A 113 -4.75 -8.22 -20.89
C GLY A 113 -3.67 -9.29 -20.71
N ARG A 114 -2.39 -8.98 -20.90
CA ARG A 114 -1.30 -9.93 -20.62
C ARG A 114 -1.31 -10.35 -19.16
N ARG A 115 -1.01 -11.65 -18.91
CA ARG A 115 -1.09 -12.24 -17.57
C ARG A 115 0.14 -13.07 -17.23
N LYS A 116 0.42 -13.15 -15.95
CA LYS A 116 1.32 -14.11 -15.34
C LYS A 116 0.64 -14.78 -14.15
N LEU A 117 0.55 -16.10 -14.19
CA LEU A 117 -0.06 -16.91 -13.15
C LEU A 117 1.00 -17.48 -12.23
N GLY A 118 0.67 -17.56 -10.94
CA GLY A 118 1.54 -18.10 -9.92
C GLY A 118 2.65 -17.15 -9.51
N VAL A 119 3.51 -17.63 -8.62
CA VAL A 119 4.67 -16.89 -8.13
C VAL A 119 5.67 -16.69 -9.26
N GLN A 120 6.08 -15.45 -9.49
CA GLN A 120 7.06 -15.06 -10.49
C GLN A 120 8.30 -14.48 -9.79
N SER A 121 9.49 -14.77 -10.32
CA SER A 121 10.69 -14.05 -9.88
C SER A 121 10.64 -12.60 -10.31
N LEU A 122 11.39 -11.73 -9.64
CA LEU A 122 11.46 -10.30 -10.00
C LEU A 122 11.97 -10.11 -11.42
N GLU A 123 12.98 -10.92 -11.84
CA GLU A 123 13.53 -10.89 -13.19
C GLU A 123 12.52 -11.36 -14.24
N ALA A 124 11.67 -12.35 -13.91
CA ALA A 124 10.62 -12.80 -14.82
C ALA A 124 9.56 -11.72 -15.02
N LEU A 125 9.17 -11.01 -13.95
CA LEU A 125 8.25 -9.87 -14.02
C LEU A 125 8.87 -8.68 -14.75
N SER A 126 10.16 -8.42 -14.53
CA SER A 126 10.92 -7.38 -15.23
C SER A 126 10.88 -7.58 -16.74
N ARG A 127 11.30 -8.75 -17.22
CA ARG A 127 11.24 -9.09 -18.65
C ARG A 127 9.80 -9.06 -19.22
N TRP A 128 8.85 -9.58 -18.48
CA TRP A 128 7.45 -9.61 -18.92
C TRP A 128 6.83 -8.23 -19.06
N SER A 129 7.18 -7.32 -18.17
CA SER A 129 6.67 -5.94 -18.17
C SER A 129 7.51 -4.99 -19.04
N GLY A 130 8.65 -5.43 -19.54
CA GLY A 130 9.54 -4.63 -20.37
C GLY A 130 10.47 -3.69 -19.59
N LEU A 131 10.69 -3.95 -18.32
CA LEU A 131 11.78 -3.35 -17.56
C LEU A 131 13.05 -4.18 -17.86
N ASN A 132 14.01 -3.57 -18.55
CA ASN A 132 15.27 -4.23 -18.97
C ASN A 132 16.35 -4.08 -17.92
#